data_0cd683b4612d99da18b4cb2dc58fdb45
#
_entry.id   0cd683b4612d99da18b4cb2dc58fdb45
#
_cell.length_a   1.000
_cell.length_b   1.000
_cell.length_c   1.000
_cell.angle_alpha   90.00
_cell.angle_beta   90.00
_cell.angle_gamma   90.00
#
_symmetry.space_group_name_H-M   'P 1'
#
loop_
_entity.id
_entity.type
_entity.pdbx_description
1 polymer ?
#
loop_
_entity_poly.entity_id
_entity_poly.type
_entity_poly.pdbx_seq_one_letter_code
_entity_poly.pdbx_strand_id
1 'polypeptide(L)'
;MTTKRNAATHIRSGREPPASPAPGARAPAGRRRRMFVATVLGVAALATVGAFAVVGVFNGNASVLTDCATTLSKCNYAGATNTGVPSGTTLKQVPSQVSSGPGWSYNAAGNNVIVNVKGTVLSGLYIPYNLVINASNVTVKNVQVVTGGNFGISLTHTAGVTIENSTISGQNSTTGRVGSAIDDVYGDSTGMVIKANNISSFKTAIQISTGLAESNYIHDPGFIAGDHTNGFYTSGGTQPLTIEYNTIFDSLGQTDAINLDAGSSGVPVANKTVKGNFLAGGGYTVYGGDALGNSTSKIVIQDNRFGQLYYAKSGQYGPVSYFDPTGTGNTWSGNTWDTTGQAISSP
;
A
#
# COMPACT_ATOMS: atom_id res chain seq x y z
N MET A 1 40.99 -30.73 32.74
CA MET A 1 41.22 -30.23 31.37
C MET A 1 39.97 -30.49 30.59
N THR A 2 39.12 -29.49 30.43
CA THR A 2 37.87 -29.61 29.68
C THR A 2 37.68 -28.29 28.91
N THR A 3 37.91 -28.38 27.62
CA THR A 3 37.94 -27.26 26.68
C THR A 3 36.50 -26.82 26.37
N LYS A 4 36.11 -25.59 26.74
CA LYS A 4 34.87 -24.95 26.25
C LYS A 4 35.06 -24.46 24.83
N ARG A 5 34.24 -24.94 23.91
CA ARG A 5 34.12 -24.36 22.57
C ARG A 5 33.10 -23.22 22.60
N ASN A 6 33.56 -22.01 22.28
CA ASN A 6 32.70 -20.86 22.01
C ASN A 6 32.06 -21.02 20.62
N ALA A 7 30.75 -21.01 20.58
CA ALA A 7 29.99 -20.86 19.33
C ALA A 7 29.91 -19.36 18.99
N ALA A 8 30.61 -18.96 17.94
CA ALA A 8 30.49 -17.61 17.40
C ALA A 8 29.22 -17.52 16.56
N THR A 9 28.30 -16.68 16.99
CA THR A 9 27.08 -16.33 16.25
C THR A 9 27.46 -15.39 15.10
N HIS A 10 27.43 -15.89 13.86
CA HIS A 10 27.54 -15.06 12.68
C HIS A 10 26.24 -14.26 12.48
N ILE A 11 26.27 -13.01 12.84
CA ILE A 11 25.30 -12.02 12.39
C ILE A 11 25.63 -11.72 10.92
N ARG A 12 24.83 -12.21 9.98
CA ARG A 12 24.87 -11.78 8.60
C ARG A 12 24.30 -10.38 8.51
N SER A 13 25.17 -9.39 8.38
CA SER A 13 24.79 -8.05 7.92
C SER A 13 24.24 -8.16 6.50
N GLY A 14 22.95 -7.92 6.32
CA GLY A 14 22.33 -7.79 5.02
C GLY A 14 22.99 -6.64 4.27
N ARG A 15 23.70 -6.92 3.18
CA ARG A 15 24.16 -5.91 2.23
C ARG A 15 22.92 -5.41 1.47
N GLU A 16 22.63 -4.13 1.60
CA GLU A 16 21.70 -3.44 0.70
C GLU A 16 22.18 -3.58 -0.75
N PRO A 17 21.26 -3.83 -1.70
CA PRO A 17 21.62 -3.77 -3.11
C PRO A 17 21.94 -2.32 -3.51
N PRO A 18 22.89 -2.10 -4.43
CA PRO A 18 23.28 -0.77 -4.87
C PRO A 18 22.12 -0.09 -5.60
N ALA A 19 21.93 1.19 -5.35
CA ALA A 19 20.97 2.05 -6.03
C ALA A 19 21.21 2.00 -7.55
N SER A 20 20.15 1.75 -8.32
CA SER A 20 20.19 1.79 -9.78
C SER A 20 20.55 3.20 -10.27
N PRO A 21 21.46 3.33 -11.25
CA PRO A 21 21.80 4.63 -11.81
C PRO A 21 20.64 5.19 -12.64
N ALA A 22 20.35 6.47 -12.47
CA ALA A 22 19.37 7.21 -13.27
C ALA A 22 19.72 7.15 -14.77
N PRO A 23 18.74 7.00 -15.68
CA PRO A 23 18.99 7.04 -17.11
C PRO A 23 19.41 8.44 -17.54
N GLY A 24 20.63 8.56 -18.07
CA GLY A 24 21.14 9.79 -18.64
C GLY A 24 20.33 10.25 -19.84
N ALA A 25 19.73 11.42 -19.76
CA ALA A 25 19.06 12.08 -20.89
C ALA A 25 20.09 12.52 -21.93
N ARG A 26 20.06 11.90 -23.11
CA ARG A 26 20.70 12.44 -24.32
C ARG A 26 19.70 13.36 -25.04
N ALA A 27 20.08 14.63 -25.19
CA ALA A 27 19.36 15.59 -26.00
C ALA A 27 19.55 15.27 -27.51
N PRO A 28 18.50 15.29 -28.34
CA PRO A 28 18.66 15.27 -29.79
C PRO A 28 18.79 16.66 -30.34
N ALA A 29 19.74 16.76 -31.27
CA ALA A 29 20.13 17.94 -32.03
C ALA A 29 18.96 18.48 -32.89
N GLY A 30 18.93 19.82 -33.01
CA GLY A 30 17.91 20.55 -33.73
C GLY A 30 17.82 20.25 -35.23
N ARG A 31 16.61 20.22 -35.72
CA ARG A 31 16.29 20.40 -37.13
C ARG A 31 15.29 21.52 -37.29
N ARG A 32 15.80 22.68 -37.78
CA ARG A 32 14.97 23.77 -38.33
C ARG A 32 14.07 23.22 -39.45
N ARG A 33 12.78 23.46 -39.40
CA ARG A 33 11.90 23.43 -40.57
C ARG A 33 11.02 24.65 -40.60
N ARG A 34 10.97 25.19 -41.84
CA ARG A 34 10.43 26.44 -42.26
C ARG A 34 8.92 26.52 -42.16
N MET A 35 8.43 27.68 -41.78
CA MET A 35 7.06 28.14 -41.96
C MET A 35 6.66 28.11 -43.43
N PHE A 36 5.50 27.56 -43.73
CA PHE A 36 4.73 27.92 -44.89
C PHE A 36 3.37 28.46 -44.45
N VAL A 37 3.17 29.74 -44.72
CA VAL A 37 1.89 30.42 -44.68
C VAL A 37 1.18 30.13 -46.00
N ALA A 38 -0.03 29.57 -45.96
CA ALA A 38 -0.91 29.52 -47.10
C ALA A 38 -2.23 30.20 -46.72
N THR A 39 -2.40 31.37 -47.25
CA THR A 39 -3.67 32.11 -47.27
C THR A 39 -4.52 31.58 -48.42
N VAL A 40 -5.75 31.15 -48.16
CA VAL A 40 -6.75 30.97 -49.21
C VAL A 40 -8.00 31.71 -48.79
N LEU A 41 -8.28 32.75 -49.57
CA LEU A 41 -9.57 33.44 -49.67
C LEU A 41 -10.49 32.66 -50.63
N GLY A 42 -11.77 32.66 -50.32
CA GLY A 42 -12.74 32.45 -51.42
C GLY A 42 -14.05 31.79 -51.02
N VAL A 43 -15.03 32.65 -50.94
CA VAL A 43 -16.35 32.69 -51.60
C VAL A 43 -17.50 31.95 -50.92
N ALA A 44 -18.48 32.77 -50.54
CA ALA A 44 -19.79 32.41 -50.07
C ALA A 44 -20.68 31.88 -51.23
N ALA A 45 -21.45 30.85 -50.94
CA ALA A 45 -22.65 30.52 -51.71
C ALA A 45 -23.77 30.14 -50.73
N LEU A 46 -24.81 30.96 -50.68
CA LEU A 46 -26.06 30.64 -50.01
C LEU A 46 -26.79 29.53 -50.78
N ALA A 47 -27.14 28.47 -50.07
CA ALA A 47 -28.20 27.56 -50.49
C ALA A 47 -29.06 27.25 -49.27
N THR A 48 -30.25 27.80 -49.23
CA THR A 48 -31.30 27.50 -48.27
C THR A 48 -31.95 26.17 -48.62
N VAL A 49 -31.72 25.16 -47.81
CA VAL A 49 -32.57 23.95 -47.80
C VAL A 49 -32.93 23.69 -46.33
N GLY A 50 -34.24 23.77 -46.05
CA GLY A 50 -34.78 23.51 -44.72
C GLY A 50 -34.50 22.05 -44.30
N ALA A 51 -33.74 21.90 -43.28
CA ALA A 51 -33.62 20.67 -42.52
C ALA A 51 -34.22 20.88 -41.15
N PHE A 52 -35.28 20.16 -40.84
CA PHE A 52 -35.81 20.03 -39.51
C PHE A 52 -34.70 19.45 -38.61
N ALA A 53 -34.03 20.29 -37.88
CA ALA A 53 -33.14 19.85 -36.79
C ALA A 53 -34.03 19.35 -35.67
N VAL A 54 -34.16 18.04 -35.55
CA VAL A 54 -34.56 17.43 -34.27
C VAL A 54 -33.42 17.70 -33.29
N VAL A 55 -33.59 18.76 -32.51
CA VAL A 55 -32.75 19.01 -31.32
C VAL A 55 -33.12 17.93 -30.32
N GLY A 56 -32.46 16.77 -30.44
CA GLY A 56 -32.37 15.83 -29.32
C GLY A 56 -31.65 16.53 -28.19
N VAL A 57 -32.43 17.01 -27.21
CA VAL A 57 -31.88 17.42 -25.95
C VAL A 57 -31.31 16.15 -25.30
N PHE A 58 -30.04 15.87 -25.59
CA PHE A 58 -29.27 14.97 -24.73
C PHE A 58 -29.14 15.71 -23.38
N ASN A 59 -30.12 15.50 -22.50
CA ASN A 59 -29.89 15.62 -21.08
C ASN A 59 -28.88 14.52 -20.68
N GLY A 60 -27.65 14.67 -21.12
CA GLY A 60 -26.53 14.05 -20.48
C GLY A 60 -26.41 14.70 -19.12
N ASN A 61 -27.01 14.09 -18.11
CA ASN A 61 -26.50 14.26 -16.76
C ASN A 61 -25.01 13.87 -16.86
N ALA A 62 -24.15 14.85 -17.09
CA ALA A 62 -22.76 14.71 -16.71
C ALA A 62 -22.82 14.43 -15.23
N SER A 63 -22.78 13.16 -14.85
CA SER A 63 -22.52 12.77 -13.46
C SER A 63 -21.24 13.48 -13.10
N VAL A 64 -21.34 14.51 -12.25
CA VAL A 64 -20.18 15.12 -11.65
C VAL A 64 -19.48 13.97 -10.97
N LEU A 65 -18.36 13.50 -11.57
CA LEU A 65 -17.57 12.45 -10.98
C LEU A 65 -17.17 12.97 -9.63
N THR A 66 -17.68 12.36 -8.58
CA THR A 66 -17.39 12.74 -7.22
C THR A 66 -15.90 12.56 -7.03
N ASP A 67 -15.17 13.61 -6.71
CA ASP A 67 -13.78 13.51 -6.30
C ASP A 67 -13.71 12.69 -5.01
N CYS A 68 -13.47 11.40 -5.18
CA CYS A 68 -13.41 10.46 -4.06
C CYS A 68 -12.22 10.74 -3.16
N ALA A 69 -11.21 11.41 -3.67
CA ALA A 69 -10.02 11.77 -2.91
C ALA A 69 -10.32 12.77 -1.78
N THR A 70 -11.24 13.70 -2.03
CA THR A 70 -11.66 14.68 -1.02
C THR A 70 -12.79 14.17 -0.11
N THR A 71 -13.47 13.09 -0.48
CA THR A 71 -14.64 12.60 0.26
C THR A 71 -14.74 11.06 0.16
N LEU A 72 -13.78 10.35 0.73
CA LEU A 72 -13.67 8.89 0.71
C LEU A 72 -14.98 8.17 1.08
N SER A 73 -15.68 8.64 2.12
CA SER A 73 -16.93 8.04 2.59
C SER A 73 -18.09 8.13 1.58
N LYS A 74 -18.12 9.17 0.74
CA LYS A 74 -19.15 9.27 -0.31
C LYS A 74 -18.95 8.27 -1.44
N CYS A 75 -17.74 7.75 -1.58
CA CYS A 75 -17.39 6.74 -2.57
C CYS A 75 -17.28 5.34 -1.96
N ASN A 76 -17.67 5.17 -0.71
CA ASN A 76 -17.54 3.92 0.05
C ASN A 76 -16.10 3.40 0.22
N TYR A 77 -15.11 4.29 0.17
CA TYR A 77 -13.72 3.92 0.44
C TYR A 77 -13.40 3.96 1.94
N ALA A 78 -12.40 3.18 2.32
CA ALA A 78 -11.82 3.22 3.65
C ALA A 78 -11.24 4.63 3.94
N GLY A 79 -11.53 5.18 5.10
CA GLY A 79 -11.11 6.51 5.51
C GLY A 79 -11.16 6.69 7.02
N ALA A 80 -10.79 7.86 7.50
CA ALA A 80 -10.68 8.14 8.93
C ALA A 80 -11.98 7.93 9.75
N THR A 81 -13.14 7.94 9.08
CA THR A 81 -14.43 7.82 9.77
C THR A 81 -14.97 6.40 9.90
N ASN A 82 -14.41 5.46 9.14
CA ASN A 82 -14.89 4.07 9.07
C ASN A 82 -13.77 3.03 9.26
N THR A 83 -12.58 3.47 9.70
CA THR A 83 -11.43 2.61 9.99
C THR A 83 -10.78 2.99 11.31
N GLY A 84 -9.91 2.13 11.82
CA GLY A 84 -9.21 2.36 13.08
C GLY A 84 -10.08 2.07 14.31
N VAL A 85 -9.62 2.53 15.45
CA VAL A 85 -10.36 2.38 16.71
C VAL A 85 -11.67 3.18 16.60
N PRO A 86 -12.84 2.55 16.82
CA PRO A 86 -14.12 3.24 16.73
C PRO A 86 -14.21 4.43 17.69
N SER A 87 -14.81 5.52 17.22
CA SER A 87 -15.05 6.71 18.05
C SER A 87 -15.80 6.37 19.33
N GLY A 88 -15.39 6.98 20.46
CA GLY A 88 -15.98 6.71 21.77
C GLY A 88 -15.44 5.46 22.48
N THR A 89 -14.53 4.69 21.85
CA THR A 89 -13.90 3.56 22.53
C THR A 89 -12.96 4.04 23.64
N THR A 90 -13.17 3.53 24.87
CA THR A 90 -12.23 3.77 25.98
C THR A 90 -11.10 2.77 25.90
N LEU A 91 -9.88 3.26 25.79
CA LEU A 91 -8.66 2.44 25.75
C LEU A 91 -7.95 2.47 27.11
N LYS A 92 -7.50 1.29 27.58
CA LYS A 92 -6.65 1.17 28.77
C LYS A 92 -5.20 1.22 28.36
N GLN A 93 -4.44 2.13 28.97
CA GLN A 93 -3.03 2.30 28.65
C GLN A 93 -2.17 1.18 29.27
N VAL A 94 -1.33 0.58 28.45
CA VAL A 94 -0.30 -0.38 28.86
C VAL A 94 1.01 0.38 29.11
N PRO A 95 1.75 0.12 30.22
CA PRO A 95 1.40 -0.76 31.33
C PRO A 95 0.70 -0.04 32.49
N SER A 96 0.51 1.29 32.42
CA SER A 96 0.12 2.13 33.56
C SER A 96 -1.26 1.81 34.14
N GLN A 97 -2.21 1.41 33.30
CA GLN A 97 -3.58 1.04 33.71
C GLN A 97 -3.81 -0.47 33.67
N VAL A 98 -3.09 -1.19 32.82
CA VAL A 98 -3.15 -2.65 32.71
C VAL A 98 -1.82 -3.16 32.15
N SER A 99 -1.23 -4.17 32.78
CA SER A 99 0.06 -4.73 32.35
C SER A 99 -0.04 -6.15 31.81
N SER A 100 -1.16 -6.81 31.96
CA SER A 100 -1.40 -8.16 31.46
C SER A 100 -2.90 -8.48 31.34
N GLY A 101 -3.20 -9.55 30.64
CA GLY A 101 -4.53 -10.10 30.47
C GLY A 101 -4.46 -11.56 30.00
N PRO A 102 -5.59 -12.18 29.69
CA PRO A 102 -5.60 -13.55 29.19
C PRO A 102 -4.77 -13.67 27.91
N GLY A 103 -3.65 -14.41 28.02
CA GLY A 103 -2.77 -14.73 26.89
C GLY A 103 -1.77 -13.66 26.45
N TRP A 104 -1.70 -12.50 27.11
CA TRP A 104 -0.75 -11.44 26.82
C TRP A 104 -0.18 -10.77 28.08
N SER A 105 0.99 -10.18 27.97
CA SER A 105 1.60 -9.39 29.04
C SER A 105 2.55 -8.32 28.51
N TYR A 106 2.75 -7.27 29.28
CA TYR A 106 3.81 -6.31 29.06
C TYR A 106 5.13 -6.87 29.56
N ASN A 107 6.14 -6.85 28.72
CA ASN A 107 7.51 -7.23 29.02
C ASN A 107 8.36 -5.97 29.22
N ALA A 108 8.64 -5.65 30.47
CA ALA A 108 9.42 -4.45 30.83
C ALA A 108 10.87 -4.50 30.32
N ALA A 109 11.48 -5.68 30.25
CA ALA A 109 12.86 -5.83 29.79
C ALA A 109 13.00 -5.58 28.28
N GLY A 110 12.01 -6.02 27.49
CA GLY A 110 11.98 -5.80 26.05
C GLY A 110 11.21 -4.54 25.63
N ASN A 111 10.57 -3.87 26.57
CA ASN A 111 9.71 -2.72 26.32
C ASN A 111 8.68 -2.98 25.22
N ASN A 112 7.97 -4.10 25.34
CA ASN A 112 6.98 -4.54 24.34
C ASN A 112 5.82 -5.29 25.03
N VAL A 113 4.72 -5.44 24.30
CA VAL A 113 3.61 -6.32 24.69
C VAL A 113 3.74 -7.63 23.94
N ILE A 114 3.64 -8.75 24.63
CA ILE A 114 3.85 -10.09 24.05
C ILE A 114 2.57 -10.91 24.17
N VAL A 115 2.20 -11.58 23.09
CA VAL A 115 1.09 -12.54 23.01
C VAL A 115 1.66 -13.92 22.72
N ASN A 116 1.57 -14.83 23.69
CA ASN A 116 2.13 -16.19 23.58
C ASN A 116 1.06 -17.30 23.63
N VAL A 117 -0.21 -16.96 23.75
CA VAL A 117 -1.27 -17.96 23.90
C VAL A 117 -2.18 -17.95 22.67
N LYS A 118 -2.34 -19.11 22.06
CA LYS A 118 -3.23 -19.32 20.91
C LYS A 118 -4.67 -18.91 21.25
N GLY A 119 -5.32 -18.23 20.30
CA GLY A 119 -6.71 -17.80 20.44
C GLY A 119 -6.91 -16.57 21.32
N THR A 120 -5.82 -15.90 21.72
CA THR A 120 -5.91 -14.66 22.49
C THR A 120 -6.64 -13.56 21.74
N VAL A 121 -7.50 -12.83 22.47
CA VAL A 121 -8.17 -11.62 21.97
C VAL A 121 -7.64 -10.41 22.75
N LEU A 122 -6.99 -9.48 22.04
CA LEU A 122 -6.63 -8.16 22.58
C LEU A 122 -7.68 -7.15 22.13
N SER A 123 -8.21 -6.38 23.08
CA SER A 123 -9.18 -5.34 22.75
C SER A 123 -9.16 -4.20 23.78
N GLY A 124 -9.43 -2.97 23.32
CA GLY A 124 -9.57 -1.81 24.17
C GLY A 124 -8.26 -1.38 24.86
N LEU A 125 -7.12 -1.50 24.15
CA LEU A 125 -5.80 -1.18 24.68
C LEU A 125 -5.15 -0.01 23.91
N TYR A 126 -4.47 0.86 24.64
CA TYR A 126 -3.48 1.78 24.11
C TYR A 126 -2.08 1.26 24.43
N ILE A 127 -1.32 0.92 23.39
CA ILE A 127 0.02 0.31 23.50
C ILE A 127 1.06 1.26 22.91
N PRO A 128 1.82 2.01 23.73
CA PRO A 128 2.88 2.90 23.25
C PRO A 128 4.20 2.15 22.98
N TYR A 129 4.12 0.90 22.52
CA TYR A 129 5.24 -0.01 22.31
C TYR A 129 4.94 -0.95 21.14
N ASN A 130 5.95 -1.73 20.72
CA ASN A 130 5.73 -2.86 19.82
C ASN A 130 4.81 -3.92 20.44
N LEU A 131 3.84 -4.41 19.67
CA LEU A 131 3.03 -5.57 19.99
C LEU A 131 3.59 -6.80 19.25
N VAL A 132 4.14 -7.76 19.99
CA VAL A 132 4.72 -8.99 19.45
C VAL A 132 3.72 -10.13 19.57
N ILE A 133 3.35 -10.74 18.46
CA ILE A 133 2.43 -11.87 18.40
C ILE A 133 3.21 -13.13 18.04
N ASN A 134 3.38 -14.03 19.00
CA ASN A 134 4.07 -15.32 18.87
C ASN A 134 3.10 -16.50 18.90
N ALA A 135 1.80 -16.28 18.69
CA ALA A 135 0.79 -17.30 18.80
C ALA A 135 -0.21 -17.22 17.65
N SER A 136 -0.77 -18.36 17.27
CA SER A 136 -1.75 -18.45 16.19
C SER A 136 -3.18 -18.17 16.65
N ASN A 137 -4.05 -17.82 15.69
CA ASN A 137 -5.46 -17.49 15.91
C ASN A 137 -5.71 -16.35 16.90
N VAL A 138 -4.78 -15.39 16.94
CA VAL A 138 -4.89 -14.19 17.76
C VAL A 138 -5.77 -13.17 17.05
N THR A 139 -6.62 -12.48 17.80
CA THR A 139 -7.41 -11.35 17.32
C THR A 139 -6.98 -10.08 18.05
N VAL A 140 -6.54 -9.07 17.30
CA VAL A 140 -6.29 -7.71 17.77
C VAL A 140 -7.40 -6.83 17.23
N LYS A 141 -8.22 -6.24 18.10
CA LYS A 141 -9.34 -5.39 17.69
C LYS A 141 -9.51 -4.19 18.61
N ASN A 142 -9.86 -3.05 18.03
CA ASN A 142 -10.06 -1.82 18.79
C ASN A 142 -8.84 -1.50 19.68
N VAL A 143 -7.63 -1.66 19.11
CA VAL A 143 -6.37 -1.40 19.81
C VAL A 143 -5.66 -0.25 19.10
N GLN A 144 -5.09 0.66 19.89
CA GLN A 144 -4.21 1.70 19.37
C GLN A 144 -2.76 1.36 19.70
N VAL A 145 -1.92 1.25 18.66
CA VAL A 145 -0.46 1.06 18.78
C VAL A 145 0.23 2.31 18.27
N VAL A 146 1.05 2.95 19.12
CA VAL A 146 1.81 4.17 18.75
C VAL A 146 3.27 3.99 19.14
N THR A 147 4.16 3.79 18.17
CA THR A 147 5.57 3.52 18.45
C THR A 147 6.49 4.10 17.36
N GLY A 148 7.66 4.61 17.77
CA GLY A 148 8.73 5.02 16.84
C GLY A 148 9.78 3.94 16.60
N GLY A 149 9.50 2.68 16.98
CA GLY A 149 10.43 1.55 16.80
C GLY A 149 10.38 0.93 15.40
N ASN A 150 11.08 -0.20 15.26
CA ASN A 150 11.10 -0.93 13.99
C ASN A 150 9.74 -1.50 13.61
N PHE A 151 8.94 -1.94 14.59
CA PHE A 151 7.66 -2.59 14.35
C PHE A 151 6.56 -2.00 15.22
N GLY A 152 5.38 -1.83 14.66
CA GLY A 152 4.14 -1.57 15.40
C GLY A 152 3.56 -2.88 15.94
N ILE A 153 3.12 -3.76 15.05
CA ILE A 153 2.68 -5.12 15.34
C ILE A 153 3.58 -6.08 14.56
N SER A 154 4.30 -6.95 15.24
CA SER A 154 5.16 -7.97 14.62
C SER A 154 4.55 -9.36 14.79
N LEU A 155 4.46 -10.11 13.70
CA LEU A 155 4.00 -11.48 13.62
C LEU A 155 5.22 -12.40 13.56
N THR A 156 5.25 -13.45 14.37
CA THR A 156 6.40 -14.33 14.52
C THR A 156 5.92 -15.77 14.46
N HIS A 157 6.10 -16.45 13.34
CA HIS A 157 5.71 -17.85 13.12
C HIS A 157 4.24 -18.14 13.45
N THR A 158 3.32 -17.30 12.94
CA THR A 158 1.90 -17.34 13.31
C THR A 158 1.01 -17.87 12.19
N ALA A 159 -0.20 -18.29 12.56
CA ALA A 159 -1.24 -18.63 11.59
C ALA A 159 -2.60 -18.10 12.06
N GLY A 160 -3.42 -17.59 11.12
CA GLY A 160 -4.79 -17.17 11.40
C GLY A 160 -4.91 -15.95 12.31
N VAL A 161 -3.94 -15.02 12.26
CA VAL A 161 -4.02 -13.76 13.02
C VAL A 161 -4.97 -12.79 12.32
N THR A 162 -5.87 -12.19 13.09
CA THR A 162 -6.75 -11.10 12.65
C THR A 162 -6.38 -9.80 13.35
N ILE A 163 -6.16 -8.73 12.57
CA ILE A 163 -5.95 -7.37 13.07
C ILE A 163 -7.04 -6.50 12.45
N GLU A 164 -7.94 -5.99 13.30
CA GLU A 164 -9.11 -5.28 12.79
C GLU A 164 -9.45 -4.04 13.62
N ASN A 165 -10.07 -3.03 12.97
CA ASN A 165 -10.59 -1.83 13.63
C ASN A 165 -9.58 -1.22 14.61
N SER A 166 -8.29 -1.21 14.25
CA SER A 166 -7.20 -0.77 15.10
C SER A 166 -6.44 0.38 14.46
N THR A 167 -5.89 1.28 15.28
CA THR A 167 -5.07 2.40 14.81
C THR A 167 -3.61 2.09 15.09
N ILE A 168 -2.78 2.07 14.05
CA ILE A 168 -1.35 1.78 14.16
C ILE A 168 -0.58 2.95 13.57
N SER A 169 0.27 3.59 14.37
CA SER A 169 1.03 4.74 13.87
C SER A 169 2.41 4.87 14.48
N GLY A 170 3.27 5.61 13.78
CA GLY A 170 4.46 6.20 14.38
C GLY A 170 4.09 7.26 15.43
N GLN A 171 5.04 7.64 16.26
CA GLN A 171 4.90 8.75 17.22
C GLN A 171 4.84 10.11 16.49
N ASN A 172 5.46 10.19 15.33
CA ASN A 172 5.43 11.32 14.40
C ASN A 172 5.89 10.86 13.01
N SER A 173 5.78 11.73 12.01
CA SER A 173 6.13 11.44 10.62
C SER A 173 7.62 11.57 10.28
N THR A 174 8.48 11.78 11.25
CA THR A 174 9.93 11.93 11.07
C THR A 174 10.69 10.92 11.92
N THR A 175 11.52 11.35 12.83
CA THR A 175 12.37 10.47 13.68
C THR A 175 11.60 9.45 14.52
N GLY A 176 10.33 9.69 14.79
CA GLY A 176 9.44 8.78 15.51
C GLY A 176 8.48 7.99 14.63
N ARG A 177 8.71 7.94 13.29
CA ARG A 177 7.93 7.05 12.42
C ARG A 177 8.17 5.59 12.79
N VAL A 178 7.16 4.75 12.63
CA VAL A 178 7.35 3.30 12.77
C VAL A 178 8.03 2.73 11.52
N GLY A 179 8.93 1.77 11.68
CA GLY A 179 9.57 1.07 10.56
C GLY A 179 8.54 0.33 9.71
N SER A 180 7.97 -0.75 10.25
CA SER A 180 6.82 -1.43 9.66
C SER A 180 5.65 -1.39 10.65
N ALA A 181 4.48 -0.88 10.23
CA ALA A 181 3.35 -0.80 11.16
C ALA A 181 2.77 -2.19 11.46
N ILE A 182 2.65 -3.06 10.46
CA ILE A 182 2.32 -4.48 10.60
C ILE A 182 3.32 -5.29 9.77
N ASP A 183 4.01 -6.25 10.39
CA ASP A 183 5.10 -7.00 9.75
C ASP A 183 5.06 -8.49 10.07
N ASP A 184 5.11 -9.33 9.04
CA ASP A 184 5.44 -10.75 9.15
C ASP A 184 6.96 -10.90 9.12
N VAL A 185 7.59 -10.81 10.29
CA VAL A 185 9.05 -10.63 10.47
C VAL A 185 9.88 -11.71 9.79
N TYR A 186 9.38 -12.94 9.73
CA TYR A 186 10.08 -14.08 9.13
C TYR A 186 9.51 -14.48 7.76
N GLY A 187 8.38 -13.88 7.33
CA GLY A 187 7.74 -14.19 6.06
C GLY A 187 7.10 -15.59 6.00
N ASP A 188 6.84 -16.20 7.15
CA ASP A 188 6.31 -17.57 7.25
C ASP A 188 4.95 -17.67 7.95
N SER A 189 4.39 -16.55 8.38
CA SER A 189 3.04 -16.50 8.92
C SER A 189 2.00 -16.70 7.81
N THR A 190 0.86 -17.33 8.16
CA THR A 190 -0.16 -17.70 7.17
C THR A 190 -1.58 -17.36 7.62
N GLY A 191 -2.50 -17.20 6.65
CA GLY A 191 -3.92 -16.98 6.93
C GLY A 191 -4.23 -15.71 7.70
N MET A 192 -3.42 -14.66 7.49
CA MET A 192 -3.60 -13.37 8.13
C MET A 192 -4.80 -12.62 7.54
N VAL A 193 -5.53 -11.91 8.38
CA VAL A 193 -6.61 -10.98 7.99
C VAL A 193 -6.34 -9.63 8.63
N ILE A 194 -6.09 -8.61 7.80
CA ILE A 194 -5.81 -7.24 8.23
C ILE A 194 -6.91 -6.35 7.64
N LYS A 195 -7.85 -5.89 8.46
CA LYS A 195 -9.02 -5.19 7.92
C LYS A 195 -9.47 -3.98 8.74
N ALA A 196 -9.99 -2.99 8.06
CA ALA A 196 -10.57 -1.79 8.64
C ALA A 196 -9.65 -1.08 9.65
N ASN A 197 -8.32 -1.14 9.43
CA ASN A 197 -7.35 -0.44 10.26
C ASN A 197 -7.03 0.95 9.70
N ASN A 198 -6.64 1.86 10.58
CA ASN A 198 -6.12 3.18 10.25
C ASN A 198 -4.62 3.18 10.52
N ILE A 199 -3.79 3.39 9.48
CA ILE A 199 -2.34 3.24 9.56
C ILE A 199 -1.65 4.49 9.03
N SER A 200 -0.77 5.10 9.82
CA SER A 200 -0.06 6.33 9.46
C SER A 200 1.34 6.46 10.09
N SER A 201 2.12 7.41 9.61
CA SER A 201 3.47 7.71 10.11
C SER A 201 4.40 6.49 10.12
N PHE A 202 4.45 5.78 9.00
CA PHE A 202 5.22 4.55 8.78
C PHE A 202 6.29 4.74 7.69
N LYS A 203 7.32 3.89 7.70
CA LYS A 203 8.14 3.63 6.52
C LYS A 203 7.44 2.60 5.62
N THR A 204 6.98 1.49 6.19
CA THR A 204 6.14 0.48 5.52
C THR A 204 4.87 0.27 6.34
N ALA A 205 3.69 0.42 5.74
CA ALA A 205 2.46 0.25 6.52
C ALA A 205 2.16 -1.22 6.78
N ILE A 206 2.10 -2.05 5.75
CA ILE A 206 1.84 -3.49 5.88
C ILE A 206 2.90 -4.26 5.08
N GLN A 207 3.58 -5.20 5.73
CA GLN A 207 4.54 -6.09 5.09
C GLN A 207 4.14 -7.55 5.36
N ILE A 208 3.46 -8.14 4.39
CA ILE A 208 3.05 -9.55 4.38
C ILE A 208 3.07 -10.10 2.96
N SER A 209 3.29 -11.39 2.79
CA SER A 209 3.33 -12.04 1.47
C SER A 209 2.14 -12.96 1.19
N THR A 210 1.25 -13.16 2.17
CA THR A 210 0.07 -14.03 2.07
C THR A 210 -1.05 -13.54 2.97
N GLY A 211 -2.31 -13.90 2.67
CA GLY A 211 -3.49 -13.55 3.47
C GLY A 211 -4.41 -12.54 2.79
N LEU A 212 -5.14 -11.78 3.59
CA LEU A 212 -6.11 -10.76 3.16
C LEU A 212 -5.82 -9.43 3.84
N ALA A 213 -5.72 -8.36 3.05
CA ALA A 213 -5.74 -6.98 3.53
C ALA A 213 -6.95 -6.26 2.91
N GLU A 214 -7.93 -5.90 3.72
CA GLU A 214 -9.23 -5.42 3.27
C GLU A 214 -9.65 -4.13 3.99
N SER A 215 -10.12 -3.16 3.23
CA SER A 215 -10.77 -1.95 3.78
C SER A 215 -9.89 -1.17 4.78
N ASN A 216 -8.57 -1.21 4.67
CA ASN A 216 -7.68 -0.42 5.49
C ASN A 216 -7.51 0.99 4.92
N TYR A 217 -7.33 1.99 5.79
CA TYR A 217 -6.93 3.34 5.44
C TYR A 217 -5.45 3.54 5.79
N ILE A 218 -4.62 3.62 4.77
CA ILE A 218 -3.15 3.76 4.85
C ILE A 218 -2.81 5.11 4.27
N HIS A 219 -2.22 6.00 5.09
CA HIS A 219 -2.01 7.39 4.72
C HIS A 219 -0.88 8.05 5.52
N ASP A 220 -0.50 9.25 5.09
CA ASP A 220 0.51 10.06 5.78
C ASP A 220 1.76 9.28 6.17
N PRO A 221 2.54 8.76 5.19
CA PRO A 221 3.78 8.05 5.48
C PRO A 221 4.74 8.94 6.25
N GLY A 222 5.57 8.33 7.09
CA GLY A 222 6.68 9.01 7.72
C GLY A 222 7.96 8.84 6.90
N PHE A 223 8.91 9.78 7.05
CA PHE A 223 10.14 9.77 6.28
C PHE A 223 11.36 10.14 7.12
N ILE A 224 12.39 9.32 7.01
CA ILE A 224 13.75 9.61 7.42
C ILE A 224 14.63 9.51 6.17
N ALA A 225 15.64 10.35 6.02
CA ALA A 225 16.51 10.35 4.85
C ALA A 225 17.07 8.95 4.58
N GLY A 226 16.89 8.45 3.35
CA GLY A 226 17.24 7.10 2.95
C GLY A 226 16.11 6.07 3.02
N ASP A 227 14.94 6.44 3.54
CA ASP A 227 13.79 5.55 3.52
C ASP A 227 13.27 5.32 2.08
N HIS A 228 12.80 4.09 1.87
CA HIS A 228 11.88 3.73 0.81
C HIS A 228 10.53 3.49 1.47
N THR A 229 9.54 4.33 1.17
CA THR A 229 8.21 4.22 1.77
C THR A 229 7.32 3.30 0.96
N ASN A 230 6.57 2.44 1.65
CA ASN A 230 5.63 1.53 1.01
C ASN A 230 4.32 1.54 1.80
N GLY A 231 3.22 1.76 1.10
CA GLY A 231 1.90 1.54 1.71
C GLY A 231 1.67 0.06 1.97
N PHE A 232 2.03 -0.78 1.01
CA PHE A 232 1.99 -2.24 1.13
C PHE A 232 3.23 -2.84 0.46
N TYR A 233 3.92 -3.74 1.15
CA TYR A 233 5.09 -4.42 0.61
C TYR A 233 4.95 -5.94 0.75
N THR A 234 5.31 -6.67 -0.31
CA THR A 234 5.49 -8.12 -0.24
C THR A 234 6.97 -8.47 -0.33
N SER A 235 7.31 -9.68 0.03
CA SER A 235 8.64 -10.24 -0.24
C SER A 235 8.58 -11.23 -1.39
N GLY A 236 7.62 -11.05 -2.31
CA GLY A 236 7.36 -11.97 -3.41
C GLY A 236 6.67 -13.25 -2.96
N GLY A 237 7.12 -14.40 -3.53
CA GLY A 237 6.58 -15.70 -3.21
C GLY A 237 5.27 -16.04 -3.92
N THR A 238 4.85 -17.30 -3.79
CA THR A 238 3.73 -17.86 -4.57
C THR A 238 2.46 -18.10 -3.76
N GLN A 239 2.46 -17.78 -2.46
CA GLN A 239 1.30 -17.93 -1.62
C GLN A 239 0.22 -16.88 -1.99
N PRO A 240 -1.08 -17.23 -1.88
CA PRO A 240 -2.15 -16.29 -2.18
C PRO A 240 -2.14 -15.07 -1.26
N LEU A 241 -2.27 -13.88 -1.85
CA LEU A 241 -2.47 -12.62 -1.16
C LEU A 241 -3.54 -11.81 -1.88
N THR A 242 -4.51 -11.31 -1.12
CA THR A 242 -5.53 -10.39 -1.63
C THR A 242 -5.41 -9.05 -0.91
N ILE A 243 -5.31 -7.98 -1.69
CA ILE A 243 -5.28 -6.58 -1.24
C ILE A 243 -6.50 -5.90 -1.88
N GLU A 244 -7.58 -5.72 -1.11
CA GLU A 244 -8.81 -5.24 -1.70
C GLU A 244 -9.52 -4.16 -0.88
N TYR A 245 -10.20 -3.27 -1.59
CA TYR A 245 -11.01 -2.18 -1.03
C TYR A 245 -10.27 -1.27 -0.04
N ASN A 246 -8.94 -1.26 -0.07
CA ASN A 246 -8.16 -0.35 0.76
C ASN A 246 -8.07 1.03 0.10
N THR A 247 -7.87 2.05 0.93
CA THR A 247 -7.36 3.36 0.51
C THR A 247 -5.91 3.43 0.91
N ILE A 248 -5.00 3.57 -0.07
CA ILE A 248 -3.56 3.60 0.16
C ILE A 248 -2.97 4.84 -0.50
N PHE A 249 -2.52 5.76 0.32
CA PHE A 249 -1.96 7.04 -0.07
C PHE A 249 -0.51 7.17 0.40
N ASP A 250 0.44 7.16 -0.54
CA ASP A 250 1.83 7.50 -0.29
C ASP A 250 2.15 8.86 -0.90
N SER A 251 2.15 9.91 -0.09
CA SER A 251 2.41 11.28 -0.54
C SER A 251 3.86 11.52 -1.01
N LEU A 252 4.76 10.56 -0.79
CA LEU A 252 6.17 10.65 -1.12
C LEU A 252 6.46 10.05 -2.49
N GLY A 253 7.43 10.60 -3.22
CA GLY A 253 7.87 10.08 -4.51
C GLY A 253 8.90 8.95 -4.40
N GLN A 254 8.98 8.33 -3.23
CA GLN A 254 9.89 7.23 -2.93
C GLN A 254 9.11 5.95 -2.81
N THR A 255 9.33 5.04 -3.73
CA THR A 255 8.80 3.70 -3.86
C THR A 255 7.33 3.66 -4.28
N ASP A 256 6.32 3.38 -3.42
CA ASP A 256 5.01 2.98 -3.92
C ASP A 256 3.88 2.98 -2.89
N ALA A 257 2.64 2.97 -3.40
CA ALA A 257 1.48 2.61 -2.59
C ALA A 257 1.39 1.09 -2.40
N ILE A 258 1.67 0.29 -3.46
CA ILE A 258 1.72 -1.18 -3.38
C ILE A 258 2.94 -1.70 -4.13
N ASN A 259 3.72 -2.55 -3.45
CA ASN A 259 4.87 -3.23 -4.01
C ASN A 259 4.70 -4.75 -3.92
N LEU A 260 4.57 -5.41 -5.07
CA LEU A 260 4.48 -6.86 -5.16
C LEU A 260 5.84 -7.53 -5.40
N ASP A 261 6.91 -6.76 -5.55
CA ASP A 261 8.23 -7.28 -5.90
C ASP A 261 8.86 -8.12 -4.79
N ALA A 262 9.70 -9.04 -5.20
CA ALA A 262 10.39 -9.94 -4.26
C ALA A 262 11.61 -9.30 -3.57
N GLY A 263 12.05 -8.11 -3.98
CA GLY A 263 13.25 -7.45 -3.44
C GLY A 263 14.58 -8.10 -3.80
N SER A 264 14.56 -9.28 -4.46
CA SER A 264 15.75 -9.97 -4.97
C SER A 264 15.42 -10.72 -6.26
N SER A 265 16.42 -10.93 -7.12
CA SER A 265 16.25 -11.66 -8.39
C SER A 265 16.01 -13.15 -8.17
N GLY A 266 15.27 -13.77 -9.10
CA GLY A 266 15.04 -15.23 -9.13
C GLY A 266 13.99 -15.74 -8.14
N VAL A 267 13.28 -14.86 -7.45
CA VAL A 267 12.16 -15.24 -6.59
C VAL A 267 10.85 -15.11 -7.38
N PRO A 268 10.09 -16.19 -7.56
CA PRO A 268 8.82 -16.10 -8.27
C PRO A 268 7.78 -15.32 -7.47
N VAL A 269 6.99 -14.51 -8.17
CA VAL A 269 5.87 -13.77 -7.59
C VAL A 269 4.57 -14.25 -8.22
N ALA A 270 3.69 -14.86 -7.44
CA ALA A 270 2.47 -15.41 -8.00
C ALA A 270 1.26 -15.31 -7.04
N ASN A 271 0.06 -15.48 -7.63
CA ASN A 271 -1.20 -15.52 -6.89
C ASN A 271 -1.44 -14.26 -6.03
N LYS A 272 -1.20 -13.08 -6.60
CA LYS A 272 -1.45 -11.79 -5.94
C LYS A 272 -2.63 -11.08 -6.60
N THR A 273 -3.59 -10.66 -5.81
CA THR A 273 -4.77 -9.91 -6.26
C THR A 273 -4.78 -8.53 -5.61
N VAL A 274 -4.82 -7.49 -6.45
CA VAL A 274 -4.98 -6.09 -6.05
C VAL A 274 -6.28 -5.59 -6.68
N LYS A 275 -7.33 -5.44 -5.89
CA LYS A 275 -8.68 -5.21 -6.43
C LYS A 275 -9.45 -4.13 -5.68
N GLY A 276 -10.13 -3.27 -6.44
CA GLY A 276 -11.10 -2.31 -5.88
C GLY A 276 -10.49 -1.29 -4.92
N ASN A 277 -9.17 -1.12 -4.92
CA ASN A 277 -8.50 -0.17 -4.04
C ASN A 277 -8.54 1.24 -4.60
N PHE A 278 -8.45 2.24 -3.73
CA PHE A 278 -8.15 3.61 -4.09
C PHE A 278 -6.68 3.91 -3.77
N LEU A 279 -5.89 4.17 -4.81
CA LEU A 279 -4.44 4.25 -4.75
C LEU A 279 -3.94 5.61 -5.22
N ALA A 280 -2.98 6.21 -4.53
CA ALA A 280 -2.31 7.43 -4.98
C ALA A 280 -0.91 7.57 -4.38
N GLY A 281 -0.01 8.15 -5.17
CA GLY A 281 1.34 8.51 -4.73
C GLY A 281 2.38 7.45 -5.03
N GLY A 282 3.53 7.57 -4.37
CA GLY A 282 4.72 6.79 -4.65
C GLY A 282 5.50 7.27 -5.88
N GLY A 283 6.62 6.64 -6.19
CA GLY A 283 7.35 6.78 -7.44
C GLY A 283 6.54 6.23 -8.60
N TYR A 284 6.22 4.95 -8.57
CA TYR A 284 5.07 4.37 -9.25
C TYR A 284 4.06 3.96 -8.20
N THR A 285 2.77 4.12 -8.49
CA THR A 285 1.72 3.80 -7.51
C THR A 285 1.68 2.31 -7.20
N VAL A 286 1.90 1.46 -8.21
CA VAL A 286 1.98 0.01 -8.08
C VAL A 286 3.23 -0.53 -8.76
N TYR A 287 3.98 -1.40 -8.07
CA TYR A 287 4.96 -2.29 -8.66
C TYR A 287 4.36 -3.69 -8.79
N GLY A 288 4.33 -4.20 -10.02
CA GLY A 288 3.55 -5.39 -10.41
C GLY A 288 4.26 -6.73 -10.22
N GLY A 289 5.50 -6.75 -9.71
CA GLY A 289 6.15 -7.99 -9.26
C GLY A 289 7.27 -8.54 -10.15
N ASP A 290 7.52 -7.99 -11.35
CA ASP A 290 8.57 -8.48 -12.26
C ASP A 290 9.89 -7.69 -12.19
N ALA A 291 10.08 -6.88 -11.16
CA ALA A 291 11.34 -6.20 -10.94
C ALA A 291 12.51 -7.22 -10.86
N LEU A 292 13.68 -6.80 -11.30
CA LEU A 292 14.89 -7.64 -11.30
C LEU A 292 14.78 -8.92 -12.16
N GLY A 293 13.83 -8.98 -13.11
CA GLY A 293 13.60 -10.12 -13.97
C GLY A 293 12.97 -11.31 -13.24
N ASN A 294 12.23 -11.08 -12.18
CA ASN A 294 11.47 -12.11 -11.50
C ASN A 294 10.33 -12.62 -12.38
N SER A 295 10.06 -13.92 -12.33
CA SER A 295 8.93 -14.49 -13.04
C SER A 295 7.63 -14.19 -12.29
N THR A 296 6.61 -13.74 -13.04
CA THR A 296 5.29 -13.46 -12.45
C THR A 296 4.22 -14.35 -13.07
N SER A 297 3.23 -14.75 -12.26
CA SER A 297 2.04 -15.44 -12.74
C SER A 297 0.84 -15.21 -11.83
N LYS A 298 -0.36 -15.14 -12.44
CA LYS A 298 -1.61 -14.89 -11.70
C LYS A 298 -1.52 -13.62 -10.83
N ILE A 299 -0.92 -12.57 -11.38
CA ILE A 299 -0.95 -11.24 -10.82
C ILE A 299 -2.21 -10.54 -11.38
N VAL A 300 -3.18 -10.29 -10.52
CA VAL A 300 -4.46 -9.70 -10.90
C VAL A 300 -4.53 -8.30 -10.31
N ILE A 301 -4.50 -7.28 -11.18
CA ILE A 301 -4.65 -5.86 -10.80
C ILE A 301 -5.91 -5.35 -11.49
N GLN A 302 -7.01 -5.26 -10.75
CA GLN A 302 -8.31 -4.98 -11.35
C GLN A 302 -9.18 -4.02 -10.54
N ASP A 303 -10.01 -3.26 -11.27
CA ASP A 303 -11.04 -2.40 -10.69
C ASP A 303 -10.51 -1.37 -9.68
N ASN A 304 -9.20 -1.06 -9.72
CA ASN A 304 -8.61 -0.06 -8.84
C ASN A 304 -8.81 1.35 -9.39
N ARG A 305 -8.91 2.30 -8.49
CA ARG A 305 -9.01 3.71 -8.77
C ARG A 305 -7.69 4.39 -8.44
N PHE A 306 -7.14 5.11 -9.43
CA PHE A 306 -5.85 5.79 -9.31
C PHE A 306 -6.08 7.30 -9.17
N GLY A 307 -5.76 7.82 -7.99
CA GLY A 307 -5.92 9.23 -7.64
C GLY A 307 -4.74 10.08 -8.09
N GLN A 308 -5.02 11.29 -8.54
CA GLN A 308 -4.03 12.30 -8.93
C GLN A 308 -3.81 13.31 -7.80
N LEU A 309 -3.75 12.84 -6.54
CA LEU A 309 -3.67 13.67 -5.34
C LEU A 309 -2.33 14.39 -5.19
N TYR A 310 -1.25 13.67 -5.43
CA TYR A 310 0.12 14.15 -5.17
C TYR A 310 0.88 14.38 -6.47
N TYR A 311 0.58 13.56 -7.48
CA TYR A 311 1.24 13.57 -8.78
C TYR A 311 0.21 13.43 -9.91
N ALA A 312 0.43 14.16 -11.01
CA ALA A 312 -0.48 14.16 -12.17
C ALA A 312 -0.67 12.77 -12.81
N LYS A 313 0.22 11.82 -12.54
CA LYS A 313 0.18 10.46 -13.08
C LYS A 313 -0.12 9.41 -11.99
N SER A 314 -0.77 9.78 -10.90
CA SER A 314 -0.97 9.02 -9.67
C SER A 314 0.32 8.84 -8.87
N GLY A 315 1.32 8.12 -9.37
CA GLY A 315 2.70 8.17 -8.89
C GLY A 315 3.53 9.23 -9.61
N GLN A 316 4.71 9.55 -9.07
CA GLN A 316 5.63 10.53 -9.64
C GLN A 316 5.99 10.21 -11.10
N TYR A 317 6.20 8.95 -11.42
CA TYR A 317 6.58 8.47 -12.75
C TYR A 317 5.41 7.84 -13.50
N GLY A 318 4.42 7.28 -12.81
CA GLY A 318 3.27 6.65 -13.43
C GLY A 318 2.41 5.82 -12.47
N PRO A 319 1.29 5.27 -12.96
CA PRO A 319 0.39 4.45 -12.13
C PRO A 319 0.96 3.06 -11.85
N VAL A 320 1.77 2.50 -12.75
CA VAL A 320 2.28 1.14 -12.62
C VAL A 320 3.64 0.97 -13.29
N SER A 321 4.48 0.11 -12.72
CA SER A 321 5.74 -0.39 -13.30
C SER A 321 5.92 -1.87 -12.94
N TYR A 322 6.80 -2.58 -13.63
CA TYR A 322 7.14 -3.98 -13.36
C TYR A 322 5.91 -4.91 -13.34
N PHE A 323 4.99 -4.71 -14.26
CA PHE A 323 3.87 -5.62 -14.52
C PHE A 323 4.10 -6.29 -15.88
N ASP A 324 4.23 -7.62 -15.88
CA ASP A 324 4.34 -8.40 -17.10
C ASP A 324 2.95 -8.77 -17.64
N PRO A 325 2.47 -8.12 -18.72
CA PRO A 325 1.15 -8.41 -19.28
C PRO A 325 1.09 -9.78 -20.00
N THR A 326 2.24 -10.42 -20.23
CA THR A 326 2.36 -11.72 -20.91
C THR A 326 2.49 -12.90 -19.93
N GLY A 327 2.69 -12.61 -18.66
CA GLY A 327 2.81 -13.62 -17.60
C GLY A 327 1.54 -14.46 -17.48
N THR A 328 1.71 -15.75 -17.27
CA THR A 328 0.59 -16.70 -17.24
C THR A 328 -0.46 -16.32 -16.18
N GLY A 329 -1.65 -15.94 -16.65
CA GLY A 329 -2.76 -15.55 -15.79
C GLY A 329 -2.63 -14.16 -15.17
N ASN A 330 -1.66 -13.35 -15.58
CA ASN A 330 -1.58 -11.95 -15.21
C ASN A 330 -2.72 -11.18 -15.88
N THR A 331 -3.35 -10.27 -15.13
CA THR A 331 -4.52 -9.52 -15.60
C THR A 331 -4.45 -8.08 -15.14
N TRP A 332 -4.62 -7.16 -16.08
CA TRP A 332 -4.84 -5.74 -15.85
C TRP A 332 -6.18 -5.34 -16.43
N SER A 333 -7.18 -5.03 -15.61
CA SER A 333 -8.53 -4.72 -16.11
C SER A 333 -9.29 -3.79 -15.18
N GLY A 334 -10.20 -2.98 -15.73
CA GLY A 334 -11.11 -2.13 -14.95
C GLY A 334 -10.43 -1.02 -14.13
N ASN A 335 -9.11 -0.85 -14.23
CA ASN A 335 -8.39 0.20 -13.52
C ASN A 335 -8.66 1.56 -14.18
N THR A 336 -8.97 2.57 -13.37
CA THR A 336 -9.42 3.88 -13.87
C THR A 336 -8.77 5.05 -13.14
N TRP A 337 -8.71 6.18 -13.82
CA TRP A 337 -8.39 7.46 -13.20
C TRP A 337 -9.55 7.94 -12.32
N ASP A 338 -9.23 8.40 -11.10
CA ASP A 338 -10.24 8.89 -10.15
C ASP A 338 -11.06 10.06 -10.70
N THR A 339 -10.38 11.05 -11.28
CA THR A 339 -11.01 12.31 -11.71
C THR A 339 -11.85 12.18 -12.96
N THR A 340 -11.54 11.25 -13.85
CA THR A 340 -12.17 11.13 -15.18
C THR A 340 -12.96 9.84 -15.39
N GLY A 341 -12.70 8.80 -14.59
CA GLY A 341 -13.22 7.46 -14.81
C GLY A 341 -12.68 6.77 -16.07
N GLN A 342 -11.73 7.40 -16.77
CA GLN A 342 -11.13 6.80 -17.97
C GLN A 342 -10.25 5.62 -17.57
N ALA A 343 -10.27 4.59 -18.43
CA ALA A 343 -9.45 3.41 -18.25
C ALA A 343 -7.96 3.74 -18.32
N ILE A 344 -7.17 3.06 -17.49
CA ILE A 344 -5.70 3.09 -17.52
C ILE A 344 -5.26 1.84 -18.26
N SER A 345 -4.49 2.06 -19.34
CA SER A 345 -3.92 0.96 -20.12
C SER A 345 -2.96 0.13 -19.28
N SER A 346 -2.85 -1.16 -19.61
CA SER A 346 -1.74 -1.99 -19.15
C SER A 346 -0.42 -1.40 -19.63
N PRO A 347 0.63 -1.46 -18.82
CA PRO A 347 1.98 -1.06 -19.23
C PRO A 347 2.51 -1.88 -20.39
#